data_51fe178e984e38a876a90f081f1954f2
#
_entry.id   51fe178e984e38a876a90f081f1954f2
#
_cell.length_a   1.000
_cell.length_b   1.000
_cell.length_c   1.000
_cell.angle_alpha   90.00
_cell.angle_beta   90.00
_cell.angle_gamma   90.00
#
_symmetry.space_group_name_H-M   'P 1'
#
loop_
_entity.id
_entity.type
_entity.pdbx_description
1 polymer ?
#
loop_
_entity_poly.entity_id
_entity_poly.type
_entity_poly.pdbx_seq_one_letter_code
_entity_poly.pdbx_strand_id
1 'polypeptide(L)'
;MDFMNLNQTAHGGREFGFIGARMRQQHAVVTGHWQDGKAQQRIGSWMRQAVSKQDTRHLKVVRFGDNMREVAVTDGDKVAAQIKFGFSVNTWAVGDLVQVVNEISDGDVSALVDEYESSYRLTPAAQINGDKRQNVLDAARIELGMKRFLEQGGFHAFTTTFEDLHGLKQLPGLAVQRLMQQGYGFAGEGDWKTAALLRIMKVMSTGLQGGTSFMEDYTYHFENGNDLVLGSHMLEVCPTIAVEEKPILDVQYLGIGGKADPARLIFNTRTGPAINASLIDLGDRFRLLVNCVDAVETPHSLPKLPVANALWKAQPDLPTASEAWILAGGAHHTVFSHALDLNDMRQFAELHDIELTVIDNETRLPAFKDALRWNEVYYGSKR
;
A
#
# COMPACT_ATOMS: atom_id res chain seq x y z
N MET A 1 19.83 -35.10 34.62
CA MET A 1 19.04 -34.07 35.35
C MET A 1 19.16 -32.69 34.70
N ASP A 2 20.35 -32.25 34.36
CA ASP A 2 20.59 -30.90 33.84
C ASP A 2 19.89 -30.60 32.51
N PHE A 3 19.88 -31.60 31.59
CA PHE A 3 19.15 -31.44 30.31
C PHE A 3 17.64 -31.17 30.52
N MET A 4 17.00 -31.93 31.41
CA MET A 4 15.58 -31.73 31.71
C MET A 4 15.32 -30.37 32.39
N ASN A 5 16.18 -29.96 33.32
CA ASN A 5 16.04 -28.71 34.03
C ASN A 5 16.18 -27.49 33.11
N LEU A 6 17.07 -27.60 32.12
CA LEU A 6 17.31 -26.50 31.14
C LEU A 6 16.27 -26.47 30.00
N ASN A 7 15.44 -27.51 29.83
CA ASN A 7 14.55 -27.65 28.68
C ASN A 7 13.08 -27.94 29.07
N GLN A 8 12.60 -27.42 30.20
CA GLN A 8 11.22 -27.65 30.68
C GLN A 8 10.17 -26.70 30.00
N THR A 9 10.52 -26.03 28.93
CA THR A 9 9.59 -25.13 28.18
C THR A 9 8.33 -25.85 27.70
N ALA A 10 8.40 -27.15 27.42
CA ALA A 10 7.22 -27.94 27.07
C ALA A 10 6.15 -27.94 28.16
N HIS A 11 6.50 -27.89 29.42
CA HIS A 11 5.56 -27.80 30.54
C HIS A 11 5.05 -26.36 30.69
N GLY A 12 5.93 -25.41 30.92
CA GLY A 12 5.56 -24.01 31.13
C GLY A 12 4.86 -23.37 29.93
N GLY A 13 5.29 -23.71 28.71
CA GLY A 13 4.66 -23.22 27.48
C GLY A 13 3.21 -23.68 27.31
N ARG A 14 2.90 -24.94 27.74
CA ARG A 14 1.52 -25.45 27.69
C ARG A 14 0.62 -24.78 28.74
N GLU A 15 1.13 -24.57 29.97
CA GLU A 15 0.40 -23.84 31.01
C GLU A 15 0.07 -22.40 30.56
N PHE A 16 1.05 -21.71 29.99
CA PHE A 16 0.82 -20.36 29.45
C PHE A 16 -0.20 -20.38 28.30
N GLY A 17 -0.07 -21.32 27.37
CA GLY A 17 -1.01 -21.48 26.25
C GLY A 17 -2.45 -21.78 26.72
N PHE A 18 -2.61 -22.62 27.75
CA PHE A 18 -3.91 -22.91 28.36
C PHE A 18 -4.53 -21.66 28.97
N ILE A 19 -3.77 -20.87 29.73
CA ILE A 19 -4.24 -19.62 30.32
C ILE A 19 -4.67 -18.65 29.22
N GLY A 20 -3.83 -18.44 28.18
CA GLY A 20 -4.14 -17.57 27.05
C GLY A 20 -5.42 -17.98 26.30
N ALA A 21 -5.57 -19.28 26.03
CA ALA A 21 -6.77 -19.82 25.37
C ALA A 21 -8.03 -19.62 26.25
N ARG A 22 -7.94 -19.89 27.55
CA ARG A 22 -9.06 -19.70 28.48
C ARG A 22 -9.47 -18.23 28.64
N MET A 23 -8.49 -17.34 28.63
CA MET A 23 -8.71 -15.89 28.66
C MET A 23 -9.16 -15.31 27.31
N ARG A 24 -9.19 -16.12 26.26
CA ARG A 24 -9.42 -15.67 24.85
C ARG A 24 -8.48 -14.56 24.44
N GLN A 25 -7.26 -14.58 24.96
CA GLN A 25 -6.24 -13.59 24.64
C GLN A 25 -5.50 -14.01 23.36
N GLN A 26 -5.45 -13.12 22.37
CA GLN A 26 -4.66 -13.35 21.18
C GLN A 26 -3.18 -13.43 21.55
N HIS A 27 -2.51 -14.47 21.09
CA HIS A 27 -1.09 -14.68 21.32
C HIS A 27 -0.49 -15.45 20.14
N ALA A 28 0.81 -15.23 19.88
CA ALA A 28 1.55 -15.99 18.89
C ALA A 28 2.40 -17.06 19.60
N VAL A 29 2.52 -18.23 18.97
CA VAL A 29 3.36 -19.32 19.47
C VAL A 29 4.44 -19.62 18.44
N VAL A 30 5.69 -19.49 18.86
CA VAL A 30 6.86 -19.88 18.06
C VAL A 30 7.61 -20.96 18.82
N THR A 31 7.68 -22.16 18.24
CA THR A 31 8.45 -23.28 18.78
C THR A 31 9.71 -23.50 17.96
N GLY A 32 10.82 -23.81 18.62
CA GLY A 32 12.11 -24.04 18.00
C GLY A 32 13.26 -23.72 18.96
N HIS A 33 14.48 -24.10 18.60
CA HIS A 33 15.66 -23.67 19.33
C HIS A 33 15.91 -22.17 19.08
N TRP A 34 16.32 -21.45 20.13
CA TRP A 34 16.51 -20.00 20.03
C TRP A 34 17.56 -19.56 18.98
N GLN A 35 18.53 -20.42 18.66
CA GLN A 35 19.51 -20.21 17.59
C GLN A 35 19.03 -20.68 16.21
N ASP A 36 17.85 -21.29 16.11
CA ASP A 36 17.29 -21.68 14.81
C ASP A 36 16.84 -20.43 14.04
N GLY A 37 17.42 -20.25 12.86
CA GLY A 37 17.10 -19.12 12.00
C GLY A 37 15.61 -19.04 11.62
N LYS A 38 14.90 -20.18 11.49
CA LYS A 38 13.46 -20.20 11.22
C LYS A 38 12.66 -19.69 12.42
N ALA A 39 13.03 -20.09 13.63
CA ALA A 39 12.38 -19.57 14.84
C ALA A 39 12.61 -18.07 15.00
N GLN A 40 13.85 -17.61 14.76
CA GLN A 40 14.18 -16.18 14.80
C GLN A 40 13.42 -15.36 13.75
N GLN A 41 13.29 -15.87 12.51
CA GLN A 41 12.52 -15.22 11.45
C GLN A 41 11.03 -15.10 11.83
N ARG A 42 10.43 -16.15 12.41
CA ARG A 42 9.03 -16.11 12.87
C ARG A 42 8.83 -15.12 14.02
N ILE A 43 9.76 -15.05 14.96
CA ILE A 43 9.73 -14.04 16.03
C ILE A 43 9.86 -12.63 15.42
N GLY A 44 10.80 -12.43 14.49
CA GLY A 44 11.00 -11.15 13.81
C GLY A 44 9.76 -10.70 13.04
N SER A 45 9.07 -11.60 12.31
CA SER A 45 7.80 -11.32 11.65
C SER A 45 6.76 -10.87 12.67
N TRP A 46 6.56 -11.62 13.75
CA TRP A 46 5.60 -11.24 14.78
C TRP A 46 5.91 -9.89 15.46
N MET A 47 7.19 -9.60 15.71
CA MET A 47 7.60 -8.30 16.27
C MET A 47 7.23 -7.14 15.33
N ARG A 48 7.43 -7.29 14.00
CA ARG A 48 7.01 -6.29 13.01
C ARG A 48 5.49 -6.09 13.02
N GLN A 49 4.71 -7.17 13.18
CA GLN A 49 3.25 -7.11 13.33
C GLN A 49 2.86 -6.33 14.60
N ALA A 50 3.52 -6.58 15.72
CA ALA A 50 3.24 -5.87 16.98
C ALA A 50 3.55 -4.38 16.87
N VAL A 51 4.68 -4.01 16.24
CA VAL A 51 5.04 -2.61 15.98
C VAL A 51 4.02 -1.96 15.03
N SER A 52 3.62 -2.66 13.97
CA SER A 52 2.61 -2.17 13.03
C SER A 52 1.26 -1.95 13.72
N LYS A 53 0.83 -2.88 14.59
CA LYS A 53 -0.41 -2.70 15.37
C LYS A 53 -0.34 -1.47 16.27
N GLN A 54 0.81 -1.19 16.86
CA GLN A 54 1.01 -0.01 17.70
C GLN A 54 1.00 1.28 16.87
N ASP A 55 1.67 1.29 15.71
CA ASP A 55 1.63 2.43 14.76
C ASP A 55 0.19 2.69 14.29
N THR A 56 -0.55 1.63 13.94
CA THR A 56 -1.94 1.71 13.47
C THR A 56 -2.87 2.38 14.49
N ARG A 57 -2.69 2.11 15.79
CA ARG A 57 -3.50 2.72 16.86
C ARG A 57 -3.37 4.24 16.97
N HIS A 58 -2.25 4.78 16.49
CA HIS A 58 -1.94 6.21 16.52
C HIS A 58 -1.95 6.85 15.13
N LEU A 59 -2.20 6.06 14.10
CA LEU A 59 -2.21 6.52 12.72
C LEU A 59 -3.33 7.54 12.51
N LYS A 60 -2.95 8.68 11.93
CA LYS A 60 -3.88 9.68 11.42
C LYS A 60 -3.79 9.69 9.90
N VAL A 61 -4.93 9.53 9.26
CA VAL A 61 -5.08 9.64 7.80
C VAL A 61 -5.75 10.98 7.49
N VAL A 62 -5.15 11.77 6.63
CA VAL A 62 -5.80 12.97 6.08
C VAL A 62 -6.39 12.67 4.71
N ARG A 63 -7.64 13.03 4.51
CA ARG A 63 -8.31 13.03 3.21
C ARG A 63 -8.43 14.49 2.74
N PHE A 64 -7.74 14.85 1.67
CA PHE A 64 -7.85 16.15 1.04
C PHE A 64 -9.03 16.15 0.04
N GLY A 65 -10.07 16.88 0.37
CA GLY A 65 -11.32 16.86 -0.39
C GLY A 65 -12.23 15.69 0.02
N ASP A 66 -12.91 15.09 -0.95
CA ASP A 66 -13.84 14.00 -0.72
C ASP A 66 -13.41 12.71 -1.45
N ASN A 67 -14.20 11.65 -1.38
CA ASN A 67 -14.06 10.49 -2.24
C ASN A 67 -14.45 10.89 -3.68
N MET A 68 -13.84 10.23 -4.64
CA MET A 68 -14.21 10.42 -6.04
C MET A 68 -15.67 10.02 -6.25
N ARG A 69 -16.39 10.85 -7.00
CA ARG A 69 -17.78 10.59 -7.35
C ARG A 69 -17.91 9.30 -8.17
N GLU A 70 -18.97 8.54 -7.92
CA GLU A 70 -19.31 7.30 -8.63
C GLU A 70 -18.29 6.15 -8.45
N VAL A 71 -17.39 6.24 -7.45
CA VAL A 71 -16.42 5.20 -7.12
C VAL A 71 -16.67 4.73 -5.68
N ALA A 72 -17.70 3.92 -5.50
CA ALA A 72 -18.19 3.49 -4.18
C ALA A 72 -17.14 2.72 -3.37
N VAL A 73 -16.23 2.00 -4.01
CA VAL A 73 -15.23 1.17 -3.33
C VAL A 73 -14.19 1.99 -2.56
N THR A 74 -14.03 3.28 -2.86
CA THR A 74 -13.11 4.16 -2.13
C THR A 74 -13.70 4.67 -0.81
N ASP A 75 -15.01 4.62 -0.64
CA ASP A 75 -15.70 5.04 0.58
C ASP A 75 -15.74 3.91 1.64
N GLY A 76 -16.25 4.21 2.84
CA GLY A 76 -16.40 3.28 3.94
C GLY A 76 -16.68 3.98 5.27
N ASP A 77 -16.95 3.19 6.31
CA ASP A 77 -17.24 3.68 7.66
C ASP A 77 -15.94 3.98 8.44
N LYS A 78 -15.58 5.26 8.48
CA LYS A 78 -14.40 5.76 9.21
C LYS A 78 -14.48 5.52 10.71
N VAL A 79 -15.68 5.52 11.28
CA VAL A 79 -15.88 5.28 12.71
C VAL A 79 -15.70 3.80 13.02
N ALA A 80 -16.25 2.92 12.21
CA ALA A 80 -16.01 1.48 12.34
C ALA A 80 -14.52 1.13 12.20
N ALA A 81 -13.81 1.78 11.26
CA ALA A 81 -12.37 1.61 11.10
C ALA A 81 -11.60 2.07 12.35
N GLN A 82 -11.96 3.21 12.94
CA GLN A 82 -11.33 3.70 14.16
C GLN A 82 -11.58 2.78 15.35
N ILE A 83 -12.78 2.24 15.48
CA ILE A 83 -13.13 1.26 16.53
C ILE A 83 -12.31 -0.02 16.34
N LYS A 84 -12.19 -0.52 15.11
CA LYS A 84 -11.55 -1.80 14.80
C LYS A 84 -10.03 -1.73 14.85
N PHE A 85 -9.43 -0.71 14.24
CA PHE A 85 -7.98 -0.60 14.05
C PHE A 85 -7.32 0.43 14.95
N GLY A 86 -8.07 1.46 15.37
CA GLY A 86 -7.59 2.59 16.16
C GLY A 86 -7.22 3.84 15.36
N PHE A 87 -6.96 3.73 14.05
CA PHE A 87 -6.60 4.90 13.23
C PHE A 87 -7.80 5.84 13.00
N SER A 88 -7.51 7.12 12.86
CA SER A 88 -8.51 8.14 12.56
C SER A 88 -8.39 8.66 11.13
N VAL A 89 -9.53 8.97 10.51
CA VAL A 89 -9.61 9.57 9.17
C VAL A 89 -10.33 10.90 9.26
N ASN A 90 -9.65 11.98 8.88
CA ASN A 90 -10.22 13.32 8.90
C ASN A 90 -10.12 13.99 7.53
N THR A 91 -11.22 14.61 7.11
CA THR A 91 -11.26 15.40 5.89
C THR A 91 -10.73 16.81 6.15
N TRP A 92 -9.89 17.31 5.25
CA TRP A 92 -9.39 18.67 5.24
C TRP A 92 -9.69 19.29 3.87
N ALA A 93 -9.97 20.59 3.88
CA ALA A 93 -10.16 21.31 2.65
C ALA A 93 -8.86 21.36 1.84
N VAL A 94 -8.96 21.20 0.51
CA VAL A 94 -7.78 21.32 -0.37
C VAL A 94 -7.17 22.72 -0.28
N GLY A 95 -7.98 23.75 -0.01
CA GLY A 95 -7.51 25.12 0.20
C GLY A 95 -6.50 25.27 1.35
N ASP A 96 -6.64 24.48 2.44
CA ASP A 96 -5.70 24.50 3.55
C ASP A 96 -4.32 23.95 3.11
N LEU A 97 -4.29 22.90 2.31
CA LEU A 97 -3.06 22.39 1.71
C LEU A 97 -2.44 23.42 0.74
N VAL A 98 -3.26 24.02 -0.12
CA VAL A 98 -2.80 25.04 -1.10
C VAL A 98 -2.16 26.23 -0.39
N GLN A 99 -2.70 26.66 0.74
CA GLN A 99 -2.11 27.73 1.53
C GLN A 99 -0.67 27.36 1.95
N VAL A 100 -0.47 26.17 2.52
CA VAL A 100 0.87 25.69 2.94
C VAL A 100 1.82 25.56 1.74
N VAL A 101 1.33 25.06 0.60
CA VAL A 101 2.12 24.95 -0.63
C VAL A 101 2.59 26.34 -1.11
N ASN A 102 1.74 27.35 -1.04
CA ASN A 102 2.07 28.73 -1.46
C ASN A 102 3.06 29.44 -0.51
N GLU A 103 3.20 28.97 0.73
CA GLU A 103 4.15 29.51 1.72
C GLU A 103 5.57 28.92 1.57
N ILE A 104 5.77 27.92 0.68
CA ILE A 104 7.10 27.33 0.45
C ILE A 104 8.01 28.34 -0.28
N SER A 105 9.22 28.55 0.26
CA SER A 105 10.19 29.46 -0.31
C SER A 105 10.83 28.91 -1.61
N ASP A 106 11.25 29.81 -2.51
CA ASP A 106 11.96 29.42 -3.73
C ASP A 106 13.32 28.77 -3.41
N GLY A 107 13.96 29.15 -2.30
CA GLY A 107 15.20 28.55 -1.84
C GLY A 107 15.03 27.07 -1.47
N ASP A 108 13.98 26.73 -0.72
CA ASP A 108 13.67 25.34 -0.35
C ASP A 108 13.33 24.50 -1.59
N VAL A 109 12.58 25.10 -2.55
CA VAL A 109 12.25 24.44 -3.82
C VAL A 109 13.51 24.12 -4.61
N SER A 110 14.44 25.08 -4.74
CA SER A 110 15.71 24.88 -5.45
C SER A 110 16.55 23.75 -4.80
N ALA A 111 16.66 23.76 -3.49
CA ALA A 111 17.39 22.71 -2.76
C ALA A 111 16.80 21.31 -2.97
N LEU A 112 15.47 21.18 -2.99
CA LEU A 112 14.82 19.90 -3.26
C LEU A 112 15.03 19.46 -4.71
N VAL A 113 15.04 20.38 -5.66
CA VAL A 113 15.29 20.06 -7.07
C VAL A 113 16.74 19.62 -7.30
N ASP A 114 17.71 20.16 -6.58
CA ASP A 114 19.11 19.67 -6.59
C ASP A 114 19.17 18.22 -6.08
N GLU A 115 18.36 17.87 -5.07
CA GLU A 115 18.21 16.47 -4.62
C GLU A 115 17.62 15.58 -5.73
N TYR A 116 16.62 16.05 -6.45
CA TYR A 116 16.07 15.30 -7.60
C TYR A 116 17.12 15.02 -8.66
N GLU A 117 17.94 16.02 -9.01
CA GLU A 117 19.01 15.88 -10.01
C GLU A 117 20.07 14.85 -9.59
N SER A 118 20.34 14.75 -8.30
CA SER A 118 21.29 13.75 -7.77
C SER A 118 20.70 12.34 -7.71
N SER A 119 19.40 12.23 -7.42
CA SER A 119 18.72 10.96 -7.13
C SER A 119 18.12 10.31 -8.36
N TYR A 120 17.76 11.08 -9.39
CA TYR A 120 17.02 10.59 -10.55
C TYR A 120 17.72 10.91 -11.86
N ARG A 121 17.31 10.25 -12.90
CA ARG A 121 17.69 10.52 -14.29
C ARG A 121 16.67 11.46 -14.93
N LEU A 122 16.98 12.76 -15.02
CA LEU A 122 16.06 13.73 -15.60
C LEU A 122 16.09 13.64 -17.13
N THR A 123 14.89 13.67 -17.75
CA THR A 123 14.79 13.83 -19.20
C THR A 123 15.26 15.22 -19.63
N PRO A 124 15.68 15.43 -20.90
CA PRO A 124 16.12 16.76 -21.36
C PRO A 124 15.11 17.86 -21.11
N ALA A 125 13.81 17.59 -21.23
CA ALA A 125 12.74 18.54 -20.95
C ALA A 125 12.65 18.97 -19.48
N ALA A 126 12.98 18.06 -18.54
CA ALA A 126 12.95 18.29 -17.10
C ALA A 126 14.23 18.95 -16.55
N GLN A 127 15.34 18.95 -17.28
CA GLN A 127 16.63 19.54 -16.87
C GLN A 127 16.56 21.06 -16.74
N ILE A 128 17.60 21.68 -16.18
CA ILE A 128 17.68 23.12 -15.87
C ILE A 128 17.34 24.04 -17.06
N ASN A 129 17.71 23.66 -18.27
CA ASN A 129 17.44 24.41 -19.50
C ASN A 129 16.27 23.81 -20.32
N GLY A 130 15.56 22.84 -19.77
CA GLY A 130 14.44 22.19 -20.44
C GLY A 130 13.16 23.02 -20.38
N ASP A 131 12.31 22.85 -21.38
CA ASP A 131 11.03 23.57 -21.50
C ASP A 131 9.99 23.17 -20.42
N LYS A 132 10.19 22.05 -19.73
CA LYS A 132 9.35 21.57 -18.61
C LYS A 132 9.95 21.81 -17.22
N ARG A 133 11.08 22.56 -17.14
CA ARG A 133 11.73 22.84 -15.85
C ARG A 133 10.77 23.46 -14.83
N GLN A 134 9.90 24.37 -15.23
CA GLN A 134 8.93 24.99 -14.33
C GLN A 134 7.99 23.97 -13.69
N ASN A 135 7.60 22.94 -14.43
CA ASN A 135 6.75 21.86 -13.89
C ASN A 135 7.48 21.06 -12.78
N VAL A 136 8.80 20.86 -12.91
CA VAL A 136 9.61 20.22 -11.87
C VAL A 136 9.68 21.09 -10.61
N LEU A 137 9.88 22.40 -10.74
CA LEU A 137 9.86 23.35 -9.62
C LEU A 137 8.50 23.38 -8.92
N ASP A 138 7.40 23.40 -9.70
CA ASP A 138 6.04 23.35 -9.15
C ASP A 138 5.76 22.03 -8.42
N ALA A 139 6.26 20.89 -8.93
CA ALA A 139 6.16 19.59 -8.26
C ALA A 139 6.92 19.58 -6.93
N ALA A 140 8.13 20.13 -6.89
CA ALA A 140 8.92 20.25 -5.68
C ALA A 140 8.24 21.13 -4.62
N ARG A 141 7.64 22.24 -5.03
CA ARG A 141 6.84 23.09 -4.13
C ARG A 141 5.66 22.33 -3.53
N ILE A 142 4.96 21.54 -4.34
CA ILE A 142 3.84 20.70 -3.89
C ILE A 142 4.35 19.64 -2.90
N GLU A 143 5.48 18.96 -3.17
CA GLU A 143 6.05 17.97 -2.24
C GLU A 143 6.37 18.58 -0.89
N LEU A 144 7.08 19.73 -0.87
CA LEU A 144 7.44 20.41 0.37
C LEU A 144 6.21 20.87 1.15
N GLY A 145 5.21 21.39 0.47
CA GLY A 145 3.95 21.83 1.08
C GLY A 145 3.17 20.66 1.66
N MET A 146 3.03 19.56 0.92
CA MET A 146 2.39 18.35 1.41
C MET A 146 3.13 17.78 2.61
N LYS A 147 4.45 17.64 2.53
CA LYS A 147 5.26 17.12 3.62
C LYS A 147 5.11 17.97 4.89
N ARG A 148 5.21 19.29 4.76
CA ARG A 148 5.03 20.24 5.88
C ARG A 148 3.65 20.09 6.50
N PHE A 149 2.59 19.99 5.70
CA PHE A 149 1.24 19.79 6.18
C PHE A 149 1.08 18.48 6.96
N LEU A 150 1.60 17.39 6.42
CA LEU A 150 1.54 16.06 7.05
C LEU A 150 2.30 16.04 8.39
N GLU A 151 3.50 16.61 8.43
CA GLU A 151 4.32 16.68 9.64
C GLU A 151 3.66 17.54 10.73
N GLN A 152 3.14 18.71 10.39
CA GLN A 152 2.45 19.59 11.35
C GLN A 152 1.19 18.95 11.94
N GLY A 153 0.44 18.19 11.15
CA GLY A 153 -0.75 17.49 11.60
C GLY A 153 -0.48 16.14 12.27
N GLY A 154 0.75 15.63 12.17
CA GLY A 154 1.11 14.29 12.61
C GLY A 154 0.40 13.20 11.80
N PHE A 155 0.18 13.45 10.51
CA PHE A 155 -0.41 12.49 9.58
C PHE A 155 0.67 11.60 8.98
N HIS A 156 0.42 10.30 8.94
CA HIS A 156 1.34 9.32 8.33
C HIS A 156 0.72 8.60 7.14
N ALA A 157 -0.52 8.92 6.80
CA ALA A 157 -1.15 8.52 5.56
C ALA A 157 -2.06 9.63 5.04
N PHE A 158 -2.26 9.67 3.74
CA PHE A 158 -3.09 10.68 3.09
C PHE A 158 -3.71 10.14 1.80
N THR A 159 -4.77 10.80 1.36
CA THR A 159 -5.41 10.53 0.08
C THR A 159 -5.87 11.82 -0.57
N THR A 160 -5.90 11.83 -1.90
CA THR A 160 -6.37 12.93 -2.72
C THR A 160 -7.32 12.40 -3.78
N THR A 161 -8.16 13.29 -4.33
CA THR A 161 -8.87 13.02 -5.58
C THR A 161 -8.58 14.12 -6.60
N PHE A 162 -8.30 13.74 -7.83
CA PHE A 162 -7.97 14.69 -8.90
C PHE A 162 -9.15 15.65 -9.22
N GLU A 163 -10.36 15.29 -8.84
CA GLU A 163 -11.55 16.12 -8.99
C GLU A 163 -11.55 17.36 -8.09
N ASP A 164 -10.90 17.31 -6.92
CA ASP A 164 -10.97 18.33 -5.87
C ASP A 164 -9.69 19.15 -5.69
N LEU A 165 -8.61 18.87 -6.41
CA LEU A 165 -7.29 19.49 -6.20
C LEU A 165 -7.22 20.94 -6.76
N HIS A 166 -8.29 21.71 -6.60
CA HIS A 166 -8.32 23.11 -7.04
C HIS A 166 -7.29 23.96 -6.29
N GLY A 167 -6.54 24.78 -7.02
CA GLY A 167 -5.46 25.63 -6.49
C GLY A 167 -4.07 25.03 -6.59
N LEU A 168 -3.92 23.69 -6.74
CA LEU A 168 -2.64 23.11 -7.14
C LEU A 168 -2.42 23.29 -8.65
N LYS A 169 -1.19 23.60 -9.06
CA LYS A 169 -0.85 23.83 -10.47
C LYS A 169 -0.87 22.57 -11.31
N GLN A 170 -0.48 21.44 -10.72
CA GLN A 170 -0.46 20.11 -11.33
C GLN A 170 -0.92 19.05 -10.32
N LEU A 171 -1.19 17.83 -10.80
CA LEU A 171 -1.43 16.70 -9.91
C LEU A 171 -0.13 16.33 -9.16
N PRO A 172 -0.21 15.91 -7.88
CA PRO A 172 0.95 15.76 -7.00
C PRO A 172 1.73 14.46 -7.21
N GLY A 173 1.83 13.92 -8.44
CA GLY A 173 2.39 12.61 -8.72
C GLY A 173 3.78 12.37 -8.14
N LEU A 174 4.75 13.22 -8.45
CA LEU A 174 6.12 13.11 -7.94
C LEU A 174 6.15 13.23 -6.41
N ALA A 175 5.39 14.18 -5.85
CA ALA A 175 5.30 14.37 -4.40
C ALA A 175 4.78 13.11 -3.71
N VAL A 176 3.72 12.51 -4.22
CA VAL A 176 3.13 11.27 -3.69
C VAL A 176 4.12 10.10 -3.75
N GLN A 177 4.78 9.90 -4.89
CA GLN A 177 5.78 8.84 -5.06
C GLN A 177 6.90 8.95 -4.01
N ARG A 178 7.42 10.15 -3.80
CA ARG A 178 8.50 10.42 -2.85
C ARG A 178 8.05 10.35 -1.39
N LEU A 179 6.86 10.81 -1.07
CA LEU A 179 6.28 10.66 0.28
C LEU A 179 6.05 9.18 0.62
N MET A 180 5.55 8.37 -0.33
CA MET A 180 5.46 6.92 -0.15
C MET A 180 6.84 6.28 0.09
N GLN A 181 7.88 6.73 -0.61
CA GLN A 181 9.25 6.27 -0.38
C GLN A 181 9.74 6.60 1.04
N GLN A 182 9.29 7.72 1.62
CA GLN A 182 9.57 8.13 2.99
C GLN A 182 8.71 7.39 4.04
N GLY A 183 7.84 6.47 3.63
CA GLY A 183 7.04 5.63 4.53
C GLY A 183 5.61 6.12 4.78
N TYR A 184 5.17 7.18 4.12
CA TYR A 184 3.76 7.58 4.17
C TYR A 184 2.87 6.59 3.44
N GLY A 185 1.65 6.37 3.95
CA GLY A 185 0.59 5.68 3.22
C GLY A 185 -0.10 6.63 2.25
N PHE A 186 -0.47 6.11 1.09
CA PHE A 186 -1.23 6.85 0.07
C PHE A 186 -2.17 5.91 -0.70
N ALA A 187 -3.30 6.46 -1.12
CA ALA A 187 -4.11 5.94 -2.21
C ALA A 187 -4.80 7.10 -2.92
N GLY A 188 -5.15 6.91 -4.18
CA GLY A 188 -5.90 7.87 -4.97
C GLY A 188 -7.37 7.96 -4.58
N GLU A 189 -8.08 8.91 -5.20
CA GLU A 189 -9.55 8.94 -5.27
C GLU A 189 -10.28 9.03 -3.91
N GLY A 190 -9.60 9.50 -2.88
CA GLY A 190 -10.16 9.58 -1.54
C GLY A 190 -10.14 8.26 -0.77
N ASP A 191 -9.51 7.19 -1.29
CA ASP A 191 -9.46 5.85 -0.69
C ASP A 191 -8.56 5.81 0.54
N TRP A 192 -9.11 6.27 1.64
CA TRP A 192 -8.45 6.28 2.93
C TRP A 192 -8.16 4.87 3.49
N LYS A 193 -8.91 3.84 3.08
CA LYS A 193 -8.69 2.45 3.53
C LYS A 193 -7.39 1.89 2.97
N THR A 194 -7.20 2.04 1.66
CA THR A 194 -5.97 1.62 0.99
C THR A 194 -4.77 2.48 1.43
N ALA A 195 -4.97 3.80 1.66
CA ALA A 195 -3.93 4.67 2.22
C ALA A 195 -3.48 4.20 3.61
N ALA A 196 -4.42 3.85 4.50
CA ALA A 196 -4.12 3.28 5.81
C ALA A 196 -3.40 1.93 5.68
N LEU A 197 -3.91 1.02 4.83
CA LEU A 197 -3.32 -0.30 4.60
C LEU A 197 -1.87 -0.18 4.09
N LEU A 198 -1.61 0.75 3.16
CA LEU A 198 -0.25 0.98 2.66
C LEU A 198 0.70 1.42 3.79
N ARG A 199 0.28 2.36 4.66
CA ARG A 199 1.10 2.75 5.82
C ARG A 199 1.38 1.55 6.72
N ILE A 200 0.37 0.78 7.05
CA ILE A 200 0.46 -0.42 7.87
C ILE A 200 1.47 -1.41 7.26
N MET A 201 1.34 -1.71 5.98
CA MET A 201 2.23 -2.66 5.29
C MET A 201 3.67 -2.12 5.15
N LYS A 202 3.87 -0.80 5.01
CA LYS A 202 5.20 -0.19 5.06
C LYS A 202 5.87 -0.33 6.42
N VAL A 203 5.12 -0.18 7.51
CA VAL A 203 5.65 -0.42 8.87
C VAL A 203 5.98 -1.90 9.07
N MET A 204 5.11 -2.80 8.64
CA MET A 204 5.35 -4.25 8.67
C MET A 204 6.59 -4.66 7.87
N SER A 205 6.89 -3.97 6.79
CA SER A 205 8.04 -4.27 5.91
C SER A 205 9.34 -3.56 6.32
N THR A 206 9.37 -2.85 7.45
CA THR A 206 10.57 -2.16 7.92
C THR A 206 11.75 -3.12 8.05
N GLY A 207 12.86 -2.79 7.37
CA GLY A 207 14.08 -3.60 7.33
C GLY A 207 14.05 -4.80 6.38
N LEU A 208 12.93 -5.03 5.69
CA LEU A 208 12.83 -6.05 4.64
C LEU A 208 13.20 -5.48 3.27
N GLN A 209 13.69 -6.36 2.40
CA GLN A 209 13.94 -6.03 1.00
C GLN A 209 12.65 -6.16 0.19
N GLY A 210 12.54 -5.47 -0.95
CA GLY A 210 11.47 -5.66 -1.92
C GLY A 210 10.54 -4.48 -2.13
N GLY A 211 10.26 -3.72 -1.09
CA GLY A 211 9.41 -2.54 -1.18
C GLY A 211 7.90 -2.83 -1.20
N THR A 212 7.12 -1.78 -0.98
CA THR A 212 5.66 -1.83 -0.91
C THR A 212 5.08 -0.55 -1.52
N SER A 213 4.05 -0.67 -2.35
CA SER A 213 3.49 0.42 -3.15
C SER A 213 1.97 0.40 -3.18
N PHE A 214 1.35 1.57 -3.32
CA PHE A 214 0.02 1.70 -3.88
C PHE A 214 0.02 1.20 -5.33
N MET A 215 -1.05 0.54 -5.76
CA MET A 215 -1.18 -0.05 -7.09
C MET A 215 -2.66 -0.13 -7.50
N GLU A 216 -2.90 -0.14 -8.79
CA GLU A 216 -4.18 -0.44 -9.41
C GLU A 216 -3.99 -1.49 -10.51
N ASP A 217 -4.92 -2.41 -10.62
CA ASP A 217 -4.98 -3.40 -11.70
C ASP A 217 -5.53 -2.72 -12.97
N TYR A 218 -4.67 -2.08 -13.75
CA TYR A 218 -5.08 -1.29 -14.91
C TYR A 218 -5.68 -2.11 -16.03
N THR A 219 -5.11 -3.30 -16.30
CA THR A 219 -5.49 -4.08 -17.47
C THR A 219 -5.30 -5.56 -17.23
N TYR A 220 -6.34 -6.33 -17.52
CA TYR A 220 -6.29 -7.77 -17.65
C TYR A 220 -6.03 -8.14 -19.11
N HIS A 221 -4.92 -8.80 -19.36
CA HIS A 221 -4.56 -9.32 -20.67
C HIS A 221 -4.80 -10.83 -20.69
N PHE A 222 -5.90 -11.23 -21.32
CA PHE A 222 -6.26 -12.64 -21.50
C PHE A 222 -5.69 -13.16 -22.80
N GLU A 223 -4.61 -13.92 -22.73
CA GLU A 223 -3.99 -14.60 -23.85
C GLU A 223 -3.62 -16.02 -23.47
N ASN A 224 -4.10 -17.02 -24.19
CA ASN A 224 -3.91 -18.42 -23.81
C ASN A 224 -2.44 -18.77 -23.58
N GLY A 225 -2.09 -19.12 -22.34
CA GLY A 225 -0.75 -19.42 -21.88
C GLY A 225 0.13 -18.21 -21.56
N ASN A 226 -0.38 -16.99 -21.70
CA ASN A 226 0.33 -15.75 -21.38
C ASN A 226 -0.58 -14.68 -20.74
N ASP A 227 -1.46 -15.12 -19.85
CA ASP A 227 -2.34 -14.23 -19.12
C ASP A 227 -1.56 -13.35 -18.14
N LEU A 228 -1.77 -12.03 -18.22
CA LEU A 228 -1.02 -11.04 -17.47
C LEU A 228 -1.93 -9.95 -16.92
N VAL A 229 -1.52 -9.36 -15.80
CA VAL A 229 -2.09 -8.11 -15.29
C VAL A 229 -1.04 -7.01 -15.42
N LEU A 230 -1.42 -5.89 -16.01
CA LEU A 230 -0.64 -4.66 -15.97
C LEU A 230 -1.15 -3.81 -14.82
N GLY A 231 -0.31 -3.61 -13.83
CA GLY A 231 -0.56 -2.74 -12.69
C GLY A 231 0.18 -1.42 -12.81
N SER A 232 -0.49 -0.36 -12.43
CA SER A 232 0.04 1.00 -12.40
C SER A 232 -0.87 1.87 -11.51
N HIS A 233 -0.74 3.14 -11.62
CA HIS A 233 -1.73 4.20 -11.37
C HIS A 233 -1.34 5.39 -12.25
N MET A 234 -2.18 6.42 -12.33
CA MET A 234 -1.91 7.56 -13.23
C MET A 234 -0.52 8.16 -13.02
N LEU A 235 -0.04 8.24 -11.75
CA LEU A 235 1.24 8.82 -11.37
C LEU A 235 1.90 8.11 -10.17
N GLU A 236 1.10 7.48 -9.30
CA GLU A 236 1.41 7.30 -7.89
C GLU A 236 1.84 5.85 -7.55
N VAL A 237 2.88 5.35 -8.21
CA VAL A 237 3.53 4.09 -7.83
C VAL A 237 4.83 4.40 -7.08
N CYS A 238 5.04 3.71 -5.95
CA CYS A 238 6.15 3.99 -5.04
C CYS A 238 7.49 3.48 -5.60
N PRO A 239 8.54 4.30 -5.68
CA PRO A 239 9.84 3.88 -6.22
C PRO A 239 10.58 2.84 -5.37
N THR A 240 10.09 2.46 -4.18
CA THR A 240 10.71 1.37 -3.42
C THR A 240 10.62 0.01 -4.10
N ILE A 241 9.69 -0.17 -5.05
CA ILE A 241 9.56 -1.39 -5.85
C ILE A 241 10.33 -1.34 -7.18
N ALA A 242 10.98 -0.20 -7.51
CA ALA A 242 11.71 -0.04 -8.76
C ALA A 242 12.85 -1.05 -8.91
N VAL A 243 13.07 -1.51 -10.15
CA VAL A 243 14.26 -2.29 -10.50
C VAL A 243 15.46 -1.37 -10.76
N GLU A 244 15.21 -0.17 -11.27
CA GLU A 244 16.22 0.82 -11.56
C GLU A 244 16.72 1.49 -10.27
N GLU A 245 18.05 1.61 -10.14
CA GLU A 245 18.67 2.36 -9.05
C GLU A 245 18.31 3.86 -9.12
N LYS A 246 18.24 4.41 -10.33
CA LYS A 246 17.82 5.79 -10.59
C LYS A 246 16.63 5.81 -11.56
N PRO A 247 15.40 5.87 -11.06
CA PRO A 247 14.21 6.08 -11.89
C PRO A 247 14.32 7.33 -12.77
N ILE A 248 13.57 7.33 -13.88
CA ILE A 248 13.50 8.49 -14.76
C ILE A 248 12.52 9.51 -14.18
N LEU A 249 12.96 10.76 -14.00
CA LEU A 249 12.08 11.88 -13.72
C LEU A 249 11.71 12.54 -15.04
N ASP A 250 10.42 12.58 -15.33
CA ASP A 250 9.87 13.16 -16.55
C ASP A 250 8.64 13.99 -16.29
N VAL A 251 8.28 14.83 -17.27
CA VAL A 251 7.06 15.63 -17.28
C VAL A 251 6.30 15.31 -18.55
N GLN A 252 5.18 14.63 -18.40
CA GLN A 252 4.39 14.16 -19.52
C GLN A 252 2.95 14.69 -19.45
N TYR A 253 2.35 14.88 -20.62
CA TYR A 253 0.94 15.29 -20.71
C TYR A 253 0.02 14.32 -19.96
N LEU A 254 -0.93 14.88 -19.24
CA LEU A 254 -2.02 14.15 -18.60
C LEU A 254 -3.33 14.94 -18.76
N GLY A 255 -4.26 14.41 -19.54
CA GLY A 255 -5.53 15.06 -19.86
C GLY A 255 -6.56 15.09 -18.73
N ILE A 256 -6.22 14.52 -17.55
CA ILE A 256 -7.12 14.42 -16.40
C ILE A 256 -6.88 15.57 -15.45
N GLY A 257 -7.96 16.09 -14.84
CA GLY A 257 -7.91 17.14 -13.83
C GLY A 257 -7.72 18.56 -14.37
N GLY A 258 -7.52 18.74 -15.70
CA GLY A 258 -7.45 20.08 -16.33
C GLY A 258 -6.31 20.96 -15.83
N LYS A 259 -5.16 20.37 -15.48
CA LYS A 259 -4.00 21.04 -14.87
C LYS A 259 -2.78 21.02 -15.80
N ALA A 260 -1.70 21.66 -15.37
CA ALA A 260 -0.41 21.58 -16.05
C ALA A 260 0.13 20.13 -16.00
N ASP A 261 0.99 19.79 -16.97
CA ASP A 261 1.60 18.47 -17.09
C ASP A 261 2.37 18.10 -15.82
N PRO A 262 2.03 16.98 -15.15
CA PRO A 262 2.65 16.64 -13.89
C PRO A 262 4.01 15.99 -14.05
N ALA A 263 4.93 16.32 -13.15
CA ALA A 263 6.18 15.59 -12.99
C ALA A 263 5.94 14.24 -12.29
N ARG A 264 6.67 13.21 -12.73
CA ARG A 264 6.57 11.84 -12.22
C ARG A 264 7.85 11.06 -12.36
N LEU A 265 8.00 10.02 -11.55
CA LEU A 265 9.03 9.00 -11.72
C LEU A 265 8.48 7.86 -12.58
N ILE A 266 9.26 7.45 -13.57
CA ILE A 266 8.96 6.33 -14.47
C ILE A 266 10.00 5.25 -14.21
N PHE A 267 9.53 4.04 -13.95
CA PHE A 267 10.36 2.87 -13.69
C PHE A 267 9.53 1.59 -13.87
N ASN A 268 10.21 0.46 -14.02
CA ASN A 268 9.60 -0.87 -13.97
C ASN A 268 9.80 -1.48 -12.59
N THR A 269 8.90 -2.39 -12.18
CA THR A 269 9.08 -3.14 -10.95
C THR A 269 10.07 -4.28 -11.13
N ARG A 270 10.68 -4.72 -10.01
CA ARG A 270 11.47 -5.95 -9.98
C ARG A 270 10.58 -7.17 -10.18
N THR A 271 11.18 -8.27 -10.67
CA THR A 271 10.50 -9.56 -10.83
C THR A 271 10.53 -10.39 -9.56
N GLY A 272 9.65 -11.39 -9.47
CA GLY A 272 9.60 -12.36 -8.40
C GLY A 272 8.26 -12.37 -7.65
N PRO A 273 8.17 -13.17 -6.57
CA PRO A 273 6.96 -13.27 -5.77
C PRO A 273 6.54 -11.92 -5.19
N ALA A 274 5.23 -11.70 -5.18
CA ALA A 274 4.62 -10.51 -4.58
C ALA A 274 3.20 -10.83 -4.10
N ILE A 275 2.60 -9.90 -3.40
CA ILE A 275 1.19 -9.94 -3.03
C ILE A 275 0.49 -8.65 -3.43
N ASN A 276 -0.78 -8.76 -3.79
CA ASN A 276 -1.74 -7.66 -3.81
C ASN A 276 -2.69 -7.80 -2.64
N ALA A 277 -2.89 -6.73 -1.86
CA ALA A 277 -3.78 -6.72 -0.71
C ALA A 277 -4.78 -5.56 -0.80
N SER A 278 -6.04 -5.81 -0.45
CA SER A 278 -7.09 -4.80 -0.37
C SER A 278 -7.85 -4.91 0.94
N LEU A 279 -8.08 -3.77 1.61
CA LEU A 279 -8.90 -3.69 2.81
C LEU A 279 -10.31 -3.21 2.44
N ILE A 280 -11.27 -4.10 2.58
CA ILE A 280 -12.66 -3.89 2.14
C ILE A 280 -13.54 -3.69 3.36
N ASP A 281 -14.37 -2.66 3.32
CA ASP A 281 -15.46 -2.45 4.27
C ASP A 281 -16.75 -3.09 3.72
N LEU A 282 -17.27 -4.09 4.41
CA LEU A 282 -18.51 -4.77 4.08
C LEU A 282 -19.72 -4.23 4.86
N GLY A 283 -19.55 -3.11 5.58
CA GLY A 283 -20.58 -2.46 6.38
C GLY A 283 -20.72 -3.08 7.79
N ASP A 284 -20.58 -4.37 7.91
CA ASP A 284 -20.65 -5.09 9.20
C ASP A 284 -19.28 -5.61 9.67
N ARG A 285 -18.31 -5.66 8.80
CA ARG A 285 -16.96 -6.16 9.07
C ARG A 285 -15.96 -5.66 8.04
N PHE A 286 -14.69 -5.76 8.39
CA PHE A 286 -13.59 -5.54 7.43
C PHE A 286 -13.08 -6.88 6.93
N ARG A 287 -12.84 -6.92 5.61
CA ARG A 287 -12.19 -8.04 4.92
C ARG A 287 -10.83 -7.60 4.40
N LEU A 288 -9.80 -8.37 4.71
CA LEU A 288 -8.52 -8.31 4.04
C LEU A 288 -8.51 -9.35 2.92
N LEU A 289 -8.48 -8.88 1.69
CA LEU A 289 -8.38 -9.73 0.51
C LEU A 289 -6.95 -9.71 0.01
N VAL A 290 -6.35 -10.87 -0.20
CA VAL A 290 -4.96 -11.00 -0.64
C VAL A 290 -4.88 -11.93 -1.82
N ASN A 291 -4.24 -11.49 -2.92
CA ASN A 291 -3.86 -12.35 -4.03
C ASN A 291 -2.33 -12.50 -4.07
N CYS A 292 -1.85 -13.74 -4.09
CA CYS A 292 -0.46 -14.05 -4.38
C CYS A 292 -0.21 -13.94 -5.88
N VAL A 293 0.87 -13.27 -6.27
CA VAL A 293 1.20 -12.99 -7.66
C VAL A 293 2.69 -13.20 -7.92
N ASP A 294 3.05 -13.39 -9.18
CA ASP A 294 4.44 -13.50 -9.63
C ASP A 294 4.73 -12.36 -10.61
N ALA A 295 5.43 -11.32 -10.14
CA ALA A 295 5.85 -10.22 -10.98
C ALA A 295 6.85 -10.70 -12.04
N VAL A 296 6.62 -10.27 -13.28
CA VAL A 296 7.42 -10.62 -14.45
C VAL A 296 8.04 -9.38 -15.07
N GLU A 297 9.01 -9.59 -15.96
CA GLU A 297 9.68 -8.50 -16.64
C GLU A 297 8.69 -7.70 -17.50
N THR A 298 8.70 -6.37 -17.31
CA THR A 298 7.94 -5.46 -18.17
C THR A 298 8.78 -5.11 -19.40
N PRO A 299 8.19 -5.08 -20.61
CA PRO A 299 8.90 -4.60 -21.80
C PRO A 299 9.55 -3.25 -21.53
N HIS A 300 10.76 -3.04 -22.06
CA HIS A 300 11.58 -1.85 -21.79
C HIS A 300 10.93 -0.51 -22.16
N SER A 301 9.83 -0.52 -22.88
CA SER A 301 9.14 0.71 -23.29
C SER A 301 7.64 0.47 -23.41
N LEU A 302 6.88 1.27 -22.65
CA LEU A 302 5.43 1.43 -22.83
C LEU A 302 5.15 2.89 -23.25
N PRO A 303 5.44 3.29 -24.50
CA PRO A 303 5.44 4.71 -24.88
C PRO A 303 4.07 5.37 -24.80
N LYS A 304 2.99 4.59 -24.78
CA LYS A 304 1.62 5.08 -24.60
C LYS A 304 1.18 5.12 -23.13
N LEU A 305 2.01 4.58 -22.23
CA LEU A 305 1.78 4.57 -20.79
C LEU A 305 3.07 4.99 -20.07
N PRO A 306 3.47 6.29 -20.15
CA PRO A 306 4.71 6.78 -19.58
C PRO A 306 4.58 7.01 -18.06
N VAL A 307 4.38 5.92 -17.33
CA VAL A 307 4.24 5.89 -15.86
C VAL A 307 5.00 4.70 -15.29
N ALA A 308 5.22 4.71 -14.00
CA ALA A 308 5.74 3.54 -13.29
C ALA A 308 4.72 2.40 -13.33
N ASN A 309 5.20 1.18 -13.55
CA ASN A 309 4.32 0.02 -13.75
C ASN A 309 4.91 -1.28 -13.21
N ALA A 310 4.02 -2.25 -13.02
CA ALA A 310 4.32 -3.63 -12.68
C ALA A 310 3.56 -4.56 -13.62
N LEU A 311 4.17 -5.66 -14.03
CA LEU A 311 3.51 -6.71 -14.78
C LEU A 311 3.59 -7.99 -13.99
N TRP A 312 2.46 -8.71 -13.84
CA TRP A 312 2.45 -9.95 -13.07
C TRP A 312 1.52 -11.02 -13.61
N LYS A 313 1.80 -12.25 -13.22
CA LYS A 313 0.89 -13.41 -13.33
C LYS A 313 0.15 -13.56 -12.02
N ALA A 314 -1.18 -13.59 -12.09
CA ALA A 314 -2.02 -13.86 -10.95
C ALA A 314 -2.05 -15.37 -10.63
N GLN A 315 -2.08 -15.73 -9.36
CA GLN A 315 -2.26 -17.12 -8.92
C GLN A 315 -3.74 -17.37 -8.61
N PRO A 316 -4.30 -18.56 -8.96
CA PRO A 316 -3.65 -19.68 -9.66
C PRO A 316 -3.50 -19.42 -11.17
N ASP A 317 -4.36 -18.61 -11.74
CA ASP A 317 -4.42 -18.10 -13.11
C ASP A 317 -5.27 -16.84 -13.12
N LEU A 318 -5.17 -16.02 -14.17
CA LEU A 318 -5.89 -14.76 -14.25
C LEU A 318 -7.44 -14.91 -14.27
N PRO A 319 -8.03 -15.84 -15.03
CA PRO A 319 -9.49 -16.04 -15.00
C PRO A 319 -10.01 -16.37 -13.59
N THR A 320 -9.39 -17.32 -12.91
CA THR A 320 -9.78 -17.72 -11.55
C THR A 320 -9.56 -16.59 -10.54
N ALA A 321 -8.40 -15.93 -10.60
CA ALA A 321 -8.07 -14.86 -9.67
C ALA A 321 -8.99 -13.66 -9.82
N SER A 322 -9.26 -13.22 -11.05
CA SER A 322 -10.13 -12.07 -11.31
C SER A 322 -11.59 -12.37 -10.90
N GLU A 323 -12.12 -13.57 -11.19
CA GLU A 323 -13.45 -13.96 -10.72
C GLU A 323 -13.51 -13.99 -9.19
N ALA A 324 -12.52 -14.60 -8.52
CA ALA A 324 -12.46 -14.66 -7.06
C ALA A 324 -12.35 -13.26 -6.42
N TRP A 325 -11.53 -12.37 -7.01
CA TRP A 325 -11.37 -10.99 -6.54
C TRP A 325 -12.69 -10.22 -6.59
N ILE A 326 -13.41 -10.29 -7.72
CA ILE A 326 -14.71 -9.63 -7.91
C ILE A 326 -15.75 -10.21 -6.95
N LEU A 327 -15.82 -11.54 -6.81
CA LEU A 327 -16.75 -12.21 -5.89
C LEU A 327 -16.52 -11.84 -4.43
N ALA A 328 -15.28 -11.60 -4.05
CA ALA A 328 -14.92 -11.17 -2.70
C ALA A 328 -15.19 -9.68 -2.43
N GLY A 329 -15.60 -8.91 -3.44
CA GLY A 329 -15.80 -7.46 -3.36
C GLY A 329 -14.48 -6.68 -3.40
N GLY A 330 -13.45 -7.23 -4.05
CA GLY A 330 -12.12 -6.63 -4.16
C GLY A 330 -12.14 -5.27 -4.85
N ALA A 331 -11.39 -4.32 -4.30
CA ALA A 331 -11.22 -2.99 -4.88
C ALA A 331 -10.27 -3.04 -6.09
N HIS A 332 -10.34 -2.03 -6.96
CA HIS A 332 -9.33 -1.79 -7.99
C HIS A 332 -8.04 -1.22 -7.38
N HIS A 333 -8.12 -0.54 -6.25
CA HIS A 333 -6.97 -0.11 -5.47
C HIS A 333 -6.43 -1.23 -4.59
N THR A 334 -5.13 -1.45 -4.66
CA THR A 334 -4.41 -2.46 -3.88
C THR A 334 -3.14 -1.91 -3.25
N VAL A 335 -2.61 -2.65 -2.31
CA VAL A 335 -1.22 -2.50 -1.85
C VAL A 335 -0.42 -3.67 -2.38
N PHE A 336 0.46 -3.37 -3.32
CA PHE A 336 1.40 -4.33 -3.91
C PHE A 336 2.68 -4.39 -3.08
N SER A 337 3.17 -5.60 -2.77
CA SER A 337 4.38 -5.76 -1.97
C SER A 337 5.23 -6.95 -2.41
N HIS A 338 6.53 -6.71 -2.61
CA HIS A 338 7.57 -7.73 -2.69
C HIS A 338 8.21 -8.04 -1.32
N ALA A 339 7.95 -7.20 -0.32
CA ALA A 339 8.58 -7.30 0.99
C ALA A 339 7.82 -8.21 1.96
N LEU A 340 6.50 -8.30 1.79
CA LEU A 340 5.61 -9.07 2.66
C LEU A 340 5.08 -10.29 1.92
N ASP A 341 4.77 -11.34 2.68
CA ASP A 341 4.17 -12.55 2.18
C ASP A 341 2.78 -12.81 2.78
N LEU A 342 2.13 -13.89 2.33
CA LEU A 342 0.81 -14.29 2.82
C LEU A 342 0.80 -14.56 4.33
N ASN A 343 1.89 -15.04 4.91
CA ASN A 343 1.95 -15.32 6.34
C ASN A 343 1.96 -14.03 7.17
N ASP A 344 2.63 -12.98 6.69
CA ASP A 344 2.55 -11.65 7.30
C ASP A 344 1.11 -11.12 7.31
N MET A 345 0.38 -11.30 6.20
CA MET A 345 -1.01 -10.85 6.09
C MET A 345 -1.96 -11.67 6.96
N ARG A 346 -1.71 -12.99 7.13
CA ARG A 346 -2.44 -13.84 8.08
C ARG A 346 -2.28 -13.35 9.51
N GLN A 347 -1.05 -13.10 9.92
CA GLN A 347 -0.75 -12.59 11.26
C GLN A 347 -1.42 -11.22 11.50
N PHE A 348 -1.40 -10.34 10.51
CA PHE A 348 -2.09 -9.05 10.58
C PHE A 348 -3.60 -9.23 10.79
N ALA A 349 -4.24 -10.06 9.98
CA ALA A 349 -5.68 -10.32 10.08
C ALA A 349 -6.06 -10.94 11.44
N GLU A 350 -5.27 -11.90 11.94
CA GLU A 350 -5.43 -12.50 13.26
C GLU A 350 -5.30 -11.47 14.38
N LEU A 351 -4.25 -10.62 14.33
CA LEU A 351 -4.01 -9.58 15.34
C LEU A 351 -5.13 -8.54 15.42
N HIS A 352 -5.79 -8.26 14.31
CA HIS A 352 -6.90 -7.32 14.24
C HIS A 352 -8.28 -7.98 14.31
N ASP A 353 -8.33 -9.32 14.38
CA ASP A 353 -9.58 -10.10 14.35
C ASP A 353 -10.51 -9.65 13.20
N ILE A 354 -9.97 -9.62 11.98
CA ILE A 354 -10.69 -9.30 10.75
C ILE A 354 -10.74 -10.51 9.83
N GLU A 355 -11.70 -10.50 8.92
CA GLU A 355 -11.81 -11.52 7.89
C GLU A 355 -10.59 -11.50 6.96
N LEU A 356 -9.98 -12.67 6.74
CA LEU A 356 -8.96 -12.87 5.71
C LEU A 356 -9.54 -13.75 4.60
N THR A 357 -9.41 -13.29 3.37
CA THR A 357 -9.74 -14.06 2.16
C THR A 357 -8.50 -14.10 1.27
N VAL A 358 -8.11 -15.30 0.84
CA VAL A 358 -6.87 -15.53 0.11
C VAL A 358 -7.15 -16.10 -1.26
N ILE A 359 -6.44 -15.58 -2.26
CA ILE A 359 -6.38 -16.09 -3.62
C ILE A 359 -4.92 -16.48 -3.89
N ASP A 360 -4.69 -17.77 -4.13
CA ASP A 360 -3.37 -18.37 -4.33
C ASP A 360 -3.45 -19.60 -5.24
N ASN A 361 -2.36 -20.35 -5.38
CA ASN A 361 -2.29 -21.55 -6.23
C ASN A 361 -3.29 -22.65 -5.84
N GLU A 362 -3.78 -22.66 -4.60
CA GLU A 362 -4.74 -23.64 -4.11
C GLU A 362 -6.20 -23.19 -4.32
N THR A 363 -6.43 -21.99 -4.77
CA THR A 363 -7.79 -21.42 -4.91
C THR A 363 -8.61 -22.19 -5.96
N ARG A 364 -9.83 -22.59 -5.55
CA ARG A 364 -10.84 -23.23 -6.39
C ARG A 364 -12.17 -22.53 -6.19
N LEU A 365 -12.75 -21.98 -7.24
CA LEU A 365 -13.94 -21.11 -7.17
C LEU A 365 -15.13 -21.68 -6.38
N PRO A 366 -15.49 -22.99 -6.50
CA PRO A 366 -16.58 -23.52 -5.68
C PRO A 366 -16.29 -23.45 -4.18
N ALA A 367 -15.11 -23.90 -3.77
CA ALA A 367 -14.68 -23.86 -2.36
C ALA A 367 -14.51 -22.41 -1.86
N PHE A 368 -14.01 -21.51 -2.71
CA PHE A 368 -13.89 -20.08 -2.41
C PHE A 368 -15.26 -19.44 -2.15
N LYS A 369 -16.27 -19.70 -3.00
CA LYS A 369 -17.65 -19.24 -2.80
C LYS A 369 -18.25 -19.75 -1.49
N ASP A 370 -18.00 -21.01 -1.15
CA ASP A 370 -18.47 -21.57 0.12
C ASP A 370 -17.74 -20.94 1.33
N ALA A 371 -16.43 -20.67 1.22
CA ALA A 371 -15.69 -19.97 2.24
C ALA A 371 -16.22 -18.55 2.50
N LEU A 372 -16.58 -17.80 1.44
CA LEU A 372 -17.18 -16.47 1.59
C LEU A 372 -18.50 -16.53 2.37
N ARG A 373 -19.37 -17.53 2.10
CA ARG A 373 -20.64 -17.74 2.82
C ARG A 373 -20.42 -18.10 4.29
N TRP A 374 -19.43 -18.98 4.57
CA TRP A 374 -19.08 -19.33 5.95
C TRP A 374 -18.50 -18.16 6.71
N ASN A 375 -17.67 -17.34 6.08
CA ASN A 375 -17.12 -16.12 6.67
C ASN A 375 -18.25 -15.13 7.04
N GLU A 376 -19.26 -14.98 6.20
CA GLU A 376 -20.42 -14.14 6.49
C GLU A 376 -21.12 -14.59 7.79
N VAL A 377 -21.36 -15.89 7.95
CA VAL A 377 -21.95 -16.45 9.16
C VAL A 377 -21.03 -16.26 10.37
N TYR A 378 -19.75 -16.58 10.24
CA TYR A 378 -18.79 -16.53 11.35
C TYR A 378 -18.57 -15.09 11.87
N TYR A 379 -18.33 -14.16 10.98
CA TYR A 379 -18.07 -12.77 11.37
C TYR A 379 -19.34 -11.99 11.68
N GLY A 380 -20.48 -12.30 11.04
CA GLY A 380 -21.80 -11.73 11.35
C GLY A 380 -22.31 -12.12 12.73
N SER A 381 -21.96 -13.30 13.25
CA SER A 381 -22.35 -13.76 14.59
C SER A 381 -21.53 -13.14 15.74
N LYS A 382 -20.47 -12.41 15.43
CA LYS A 382 -19.61 -11.73 16.42
C LYS A 382 -20.08 -10.32 16.83
N ARG A 383 -21.28 -9.92 16.42
CA ARG A 383 -21.92 -8.64 16.76
C ARG A 383 -22.38 -8.60 18.21
#